data_bd66db6fb1d841570cbed9691f0a5bf0
#
_entry.id   bd66db6fb1d841570cbed9691f0a5bf0
#
_cell.length_a   1.000
_cell.length_b   1.000
_cell.length_c   1.000
_cell.angle_alpha   90.00
_cell.angle_beta   90.00
_cell.angle_gamma   90.00
#
_symmetry.space_group_name_H-M   'P 1'
#
loop_
_entity.id
_entity.type
_entity.pdbx_description
1 polymer ?
#
loop_
_entity_poly.entity_id
_entity_poly.type
_entity_poly.pdbx_seq_one_letter_code
_entity_poly.pdbx_strand_id
1 'polypeptide(L)'
;MTAVKYRLVFFDVDSTLVTIEGIDILGHNNPEIARLTELAMNGEISVEAVYAKRMEAIRPSRSSIEELGRLYVSSIVDGVETAFAKLRDAGAVIHLVTAGLAPAIAPLAEHLGVSPRMMHAVDIFFDDDGKYVDFDRKSPLARSGGKEIVVRDVRARSKGKAAFIGDGVTDLDTKPSVDLFIGFGGVHVRPRVKENAPIFVTDFASVVEQLLA
;
A
#
# COMPACT_ATOMS: atom_id res chain seq x y z
N MET A 1 -7.33 -13.31 -25.89
CA MET A 1 -6.91 -12.36 -24.83
C MET A 1 -7.83 -12.57 -23.64
N THR A 2 -7.29 -12.92 -22.49
CA THR A 2 -8.06 -13.05 -21.24
C THR A 2 -8.52 -11.66 -20.80
N ALA A 3 -9.82 -11.48 -20.61
CA ALA A 3 -10.35 -10.18 -20.19
C ALA A 3 -10.21 -10.02 -18.66
N VAL A 4 -10.04 -8.78 -18.20
CA VAL A 4 -10.03 -8.51 -16.76
C VAL A 4 -11.47 -8.46 -16.20
N LYS A 5 -11.71 -9.16 -15.07
CA LYS A 5 -12.99 -9.08 -14.35
C LYS A 5 -13.17 -7.75 -13.63
N TYR A 6 -12.06 -7.21 -13.12
CA TYR A 6 -12.01 -5.98 -12.33
C TYR A 6 -11.13 -4.97 -13.05
N ARG A 7 -11.76 -3.93 -13.60
CA ARG A 7 -11.05 -2.90 -14.36
C ARG A 7 -10.15 -2.04 -13.47
N LEU A 8 -10.58 -1.76 -12.24
CA LEU A 8 -9.82 -0.99 -11.26
C LEU A 8 -9.23 -1.97 -10.26
N VAL A 9 -7.90 -2.02 -10.17
CA VAL A 9 -7.21 -2.92 -9.24
C VAL A 9 -6.34 -2.08 -8.32
N PHE A 10 -6.66 -2.09 -7.04
CA PHE A 10 -5.94 -1.37 -6.00
C PHE A 10 -5.04 -2.33 -5.24
N PHE A 11 -3.82 -1.92 -5.00
CA PHE A 11 -2.86 -2.66 -4.20
C PHE A 11 -2.36 -1.80 -3.04
N ASP A 12 -2.30 -2.39 -1.85
CA ASP A 12 -1.39 -1.92 -0.82
C ASP A 12 0.06 -2.15 -1.23
N VAL A 13 1.01 -1.54 -0.53
CA VAL A 13 2.45 -1.63 -0.86
C VAL A 13 3.20 -2.43 0.20
N ASP A 14 3.32 -1.89 1.42
CA ASP A 14 4.08 -2.54 2.50
C ASP A 14 3.48 -3.91 2.82
N SER A 15 4.32 -4.94 3.01
CA SER A 15 3.90 -6.33 3.29
C SER A 15 2.92 -6.95 2.28
N THR A 16 2.64 -6.26 1.16
CA THR A 16 1.81 -6.74 0.05
C THR A 16 2.61 -6.84 -1.24
N LEU A 17 3.08 -5.73 -1.80
CA LEU A 17 3.92 -5.70 -3.02
C LEU A 17 5.41 -5.88 -2.71
N VAL A 18 5.82 -5.52 -1.50
CA VAL A 18 7.19 -5.64 -1.00
C VAL A 18 7.21 -6.40 0.32
N THR A 19 8.37 -6.97 0.65
CA THR A 19 8.57 -7.78 1.86
C THR A 19 8.89 -6.96 3.11
N ILE A 20 8.87 -5.62 3.01
CA ILE A 20 9.28 -4.69 4.08
C ILE A 20 8.14 -3.79 4.53
N GLU A 21 8.31 -3.20 5.72
CA GLU A 21 7.52 -2.10 6.28
C GLU A 21 8.40 -0.84 6.27
N GLY A 22 8.10 0.12 5.39
CA GLY A 22 8.96 1.28 5.18
C GLY A 22 9.15 2.15 6.41
N ILE A 23 8.11 2.30 7.23
CA ILE A 23 8.20 3.08 8.47
C ILE A 23 9.12 2.42 9.51
N ASP A 24 9.18 1.09 9.54
CA ASP A 24 10.05 0.36 10.47
C ASP A 24 11.52 0.45 10.02
N ILE A 25 11.76 0.43 8.71
CA ILE A 25 13.09 0.67 8.14
C ILE A 25 13.58 2.08 8.49
N LEU A 26 12.75 3.11 8.27
CA LEU A 26 13.09 4.49 8.62
C LEU A 26 13.32 4.68 10.12
N GLY A 27 12.63 3.92 10.95
CA GLY A 27 12.82 3.88 12.39
C GLY A 27 14.06 3.11 12.84
N HIS A 28 14.96 2.70 11.93
CA HIS A 28 16.13 1.89 12.23
C HIS A 28 15.81 0.60 13.00
N ASN A 29 14.69 -0.03 12.64
CA ASN A 29 14.15 -1.21 13.33
C ASN A 29 13.93 -0.98 14.84
N ASN A 30 13.58 0.24 15.26
CA ASN A 30 13.25 0.53 16.64
C ASN A 30 12.06 -0.34 17.08
N PRO A 31 12.22 -1.20 18.12
CA PRO A 31 11.19 -2.15 18.55
C PRO A 31 9.86 -1.49 18.92
N GLU A 32 9.87 -0.26 19.44
CA GLU A 32 8.65 0.47 19.77
C GLU A 32 7.90 0.93 18.51
N ILE A 33 8.62 1.36 17.46
CA ILE A 33 8.02 1.74 16.18
C ILE A 33 7.42 0.50 15.50
N ALA A 34 8.15 -0.62 15.45
CA ALA A 34 7.66 -1.88 14.92
C ALA A 34 6.42 -2.36 15.67
N ARG A 35 6.41 -2.28 17.00
CA ARG A 35 5.24 -2.62 17.82
C ARG A 35 4.03 -1.74 17.51
N LEU A 36 4.23 -0.43 17.34
CA LEU A 36 3.15 0.49 16.97
C LEU A 36 2.59 0.19 15.58
N THR A 37 3.46 -0.17 14.61
CA THR A 37 3.05 -0.61 13.28
C THR A 37 2.17 -1.85 13.37
N GLU A 38 2.63 -2.89 14.08
CA GLU A 38 1.90 -4.15 14.23
C GLU A 38 0.53 -3.95 14.88
N LEU A 39 0.43 -3.16 15.95
CA LEU A 39 -0.84 -2.85 16.61
C LEU A 39 -1.81 -2.10 15.69
N ALA A 40 -1.30 -1.15 14.88
CA ALA A 40 -2.13 -0.44 13.90
C ALA A 40 -2.62 -1.39 12.79
N MET A 41 -1.74 -2.25 12.26
CA MET A 41 -2.08 -3.21 11.19
C MET A 41 -3.03 -4.31 11.66
N ASN A 42 -3.02 -4.64 12.95
CA ASN A 42 -4.00 -5.54 13.56
C ASN A 42 -5.32 -4.84 13.94
N GLY A 43 -5.37 -3.49 13.82
CA GLY A 43 -6.54 -2.68 14.17
C GLY A 43 -6.76 -2.51 15.68
N GLU A 44 -5.70 -2.67 16.48
CA GLU A 44 -5.75 -2.52 17.95
C GLU A 44 -5.62 -1.06 18.38
N ILE A 45 -4.97 -0.23 17.55
CA ILE A 45 -4.85 1.23 17.75
C ILE A 45 -5.13 1.96 16.43
N SER A 46 -5.57 3.21 16.50
CA SER A 46 -5.86 3.97 15.27
C SER A 46 -4.58 4.44 14.57
N VAL A 47 -4.63 4.47 13.24
CA VAL A 47 -3.51 4.95 12.41
C VAL A 47 -3.13 6.38 12.79
N GLU A 48 -4.10 7.28 12.99
CA GLU A 48 -3.83 8.68 13.36
C GLU A 48 -3.06 8.79 14.68
N ALA A 49 -3.40 7.95 15.67
CA ALA A 49 -2.77 7.99 16.98
C ALA A 49 -1.25 7.74 16.92
N VAL A 50 -0.82 6.96 15.94
CA VAL A 50 0.58 6.55 15.82
C VAL A 50 1.34 7.22 14.69
N TYR A 51 0.69 7.61 13.60
CA TYR A 51 1.36 8.12 12.40
C TYR A 51 2.22 9.36 12.70
N ALA A 52 1.61 10.39 13.29
CA ALA A 52 2.32 11.61 13.65
C ALA A 52 3.45 11.36 14.66
N LYS A 53 3.21 10.51 15.67
CA LYS A 53 4.23 10.16 16.68
C LYS A 53 5.43 9.46 16.04
N ARG A 54 5.20 8.52 15.11
CA ARG A 54 6.28 7.85 14.39
C ARG A 54 7.07 8.85 13.54
N MET A 55 6.40 9.70 12.78
CA MET A 55 7.06 10.72 11.95
C MET A 55 7.88 11.71 12.77
N GLU A 56 7.39 12.14 13.92
CA GLU A 56 8.12 13.02 14.85
C GLU A 56 9.34 12.33 15.48
N ALA A 57 9.24 11.05 15.80
CA ALA A 57 10.35 10.28 16.37
C ALA A 57 11.43 9.98 15.33
N ILE A 58 11.03 9.66 14.09
CA ILE A 58 11.95 9.26 13.01
C ILE A 58 12.60 10.50 12.37
N ARG A 59 11.81 11.51 12.00
CA ARG A 59 12.23 12.72 11.27
C ARG A 59 13.13 12.36 10.07
N PRO A 60 12.66 11.58 9.10
CA PRO A 60 13.53 11.03 8.06
C PRO A 60 14.10 12.14 7.17
N SER A 61 15.38 12.07 6.83
CA SER A 61 16.00 12.98 5.86
C SER A 61 15.60 12.64 4.42
N ARG A 62 15.78 13.57 3.48
CA ARG A 62 15.60 13.31 2.05
C ARG A 62 16.42 12.11 1.60
N SER A 63 17.69 12.01 2.05
CA SER A 63 18.56 10.90 1.68
C SER A 63 18.09 9.54 2.21
N SER A 64 17.54 9.48 3.43
CA SER A 64 16.97 8.23 3.97
C SER A 64 15.69 7.81 3.22
N ILE A 65 14.91 8.76 2.74
CA ILE A 65 13.74 8.47 1.88
C ILE A 65 14.18 7.94 0.51
N GLU A 66 15.22 8.50 -0.09
CA GLU A 66 15.78 8.00 -1.36
C GLU A 66 16.38 6.59 -1.20
N GLU A 67 17.02 6.32 -0.08
CA GLU A 67 17.52 4.96 0.23
C GLU A 67 16.36 3.97 0.41
N LEU A 68 15.32 4.35 1.15
CA LEU A 68 14.10 3.55 1.28
C LEU A 68 13.47 3.26 -0.08
N GLY A 69 13.46 4.24 -1.00
CA GLY A 69 12.95 4.04 -2.36
C GLY A 69 13.71 2.94 -3.12
N ARG A 70 15.04 2.88 -2.98
CA ARG A 70 15.84 1.79 -3.54
C ARG A 70 15.54 0.44 -2.89
N LEU A 71 15.33 0.43 -1.56
CA LEU A 71 14.97 -0.78 -0.84
C LEU A 71 13.59 -1.32 -1.26
N TYR A 72 12.61 -0.45 -1.49
CA TYR A 72 11.30 -0.89 -2.01
C TYR A 72 11.45 -1.67 -3.31
N VAL A 73 12.22 -1.17 -4.27
CA VAL A 73 12.45 -1.85 -5.56
C VAL A 73 13.17 -3.19 -5.38
N SER A 74 14.16 -3.27 -4.46
CA SER A 74 14.90 -4.52 -4.22
C SER A 74 14.15 -5.55 -3.35
N SER A 75 13.04 -5.15 -2.75
CA SER A 75 12.24 -5.99 -1.82
C SER A 75 10.90 -6.44 -2.42
N ILE A 76 10.75 -6.36 -3.75
CA ILE A 76 9.52 -6.76 -4.44
C ILE A 76 9.24 -8.25 -4.17
N VAL A 77 7.99 -8.55 -3.83
CA VAL A 77 7.51 -9.93 -3.63
C VAL A 77 7.51 -10.69 -4.96
N ASP A 78 7.92 -11.95 -4.91
CA ASP A 78 7.95 -12.81 -6.09
C ASP A 78 6.60 -12.85 -6.81
N GLY A 79 6.65 -12.69 -8.14
CA GLY A 79 5.49 -12.75 -9.00
C GLY A 79 4.75 -11.41 -9.20
N VAL A 80 5.05 -10.35 -8.43
CA VAL A 80 4.44 -9.02 -8.57
C VAL A 80 4.61 -8.46 -9.98
N GLU A 81 5.83 -8.41 -10.50
CA GLU A 81 6.13 -7.86 -11.82
C GLU A 81 5.36 -8.58 -12.93
N THR A 82 5.35 -9.94 -12.85
CA THR A 82 4.61 -10.79 -13.79
C THR A 82 3.09 -10.55 -13.68
N ALA A 83 2.57 -10.42 -12.46
CA ALA A 83 1.15 -10.14 -12.22
C ALA A 83 0.76 -8.78 -12.80
N PHE A 84 1.56 -7.74 -12.55
CA PHE A 84 1.31 -6.39 -13.06
C PHE A 84 1.32 -6.34 -14.59
N ALA A 85 2.27 -7.04 -15.24
CA ALA A 85 2.30 -7.16 -16.69
C ALA A 85 1.01 -7.82 -17.23
N LYS A 86 0.63 -8.98 -16.69
CA LYS A 86 -0.59 -9.70 -17.10
C LYS A 86 -1.86 -8.88 -16.89
N LEU A 87 -1.98 -8.18 -15.77
CA LEU A 87 -3.15 -7.35 -15.47
C LEU A 87 -3.25 -6.15 -16.43
N ARG A 88 -2.14 -5.48 -16.73
CA ARG A 88 -2.11 -4.39 -17.73
C ARG A 88 -2.48 -4.88 -19.11
N ASP A 89 -1.91 -6.00 -19.55
CA ASP A 89 -2.21 -6.61 -20.86
C ASP A 89 -3.68 -6.99 -20.99
N ALA A 90 -4.33 -7.37 -19.88
CA ALA A 90 -5.75 -7.63 -19.80
C ALA A 90 -6.63 -6.36 -19.69
N GLY A 91 -6.04 -5.18 -19.61
CA GLY A 91 -6.73 -3.88 -19.58
C GLY A 91 -7.10 -3.38 -18.17
N ALA A 92 -6.49 -3.90 -17.12
CA ALA A 92 -6.64 -3.36 -15.78
C ALA A 92 -5.96 -1.98 -15.63
N VAL A 93 -6.58 -1.11 -14.85
CA VAL A 93 -5.99 0.14 -14.35
C VAL A 93 -5.54 -0.12 -12.92
N ILE A 94 -4.23 -0.14 -12.71
CA ILE A 94 -3.61 -0.47 -11.44
C ILE A 94 -3.35 0.81 -10.64
N HIS A 95 -3.78 0.81 -9.38
CA HIS A 95 -3.55 1.86 -8.40
C HIS A 95 -2.76 1.32 -7.22
N LEU A 96 -1.78 2.08 -6.74
CA LEU A 96 -1.12 1.86 -5.44
C LEU A 96 -1.79 2.75 -4.40
N VAL A 97 -2.17 2.19 -3.25
CA VAL A 97 -2.85 2.91 -2.16
C VAL A 97 -2.19 2.54 -0.84
N THR A 98 -1.33 3.41 -0.34
CA THR A 98 -0.48 3.12 0.83
C THR A 98 -0.38 4.30 1.79
N ALA A 99 -0.20 4.02 3.08
CA ALA A 99 0.20 5.02 4.07
C ALA A 99 1.71 5.33 4.02
N GLY A 100 2.47 4.71 3.11
CA GLY A 100 3.88 5.00 2.87
C GLY A 100 4.11 6.41 2.31
N LEU A 101 5.37 6.85 2.32
CA LEU A 101 5.75 8.20 1.92
C LEU A 101 5.96 8.29 0.40
N ALA A 102 5.27 9.22 -0.24
CA ALA A 102 5.21 9.33 -1.70
C ALA A 102 6.59 9.31 -2.41
N PRO A 103 7.63 10.05 -1.96
CA PRO A 103 8.93 10.00 -2.64
C PRO A 103 9.66 8.66 -2.49
N ALA A 104 9.36 7.87 -1.44
CA ALA A 104 9.91 6.52 -1.28
C ALA A 104 9.16 5.49 -2.15
N ILE A 105 7.85 5.68 -2.36
CA ILE A 105 7.03 4.78 -3.18
C ILE A 105 7.21 5.04 -4.68
N ALA A 106 7.56 6.26 -5.08
CA ALA A 106 7.67 6.66 -6.48
C ALA A 106 8.61 5.76 -7.32
N PRO A 107 9.82 5.39 -6.86
CA PRO A 107 10.69 4.47 -7.61
C PRO A 107 10.07 3.08 -7.85
N LEU A 108 9.34 2.54 -6.86
CA LEU A 108 8.61 1.28 -7.01
C LEU A 108 7.48 1.41 -8.03
N ALA A 109 6.69 2.48 -7.95
CA ALA A 109 5.62 2.75 -8.90
C ALA A 109 6.15 2.86 -10.34
N GLU A 110 7.25 3.58 -10.56
CA GLU A 110 7.93 3.69 -11.84
C GLU A 110 8.41 2.32 -12.33
N HIS A 111 9.10 1.55 -11.48
CA HIS A 111 9.59 0.20 -11.80
C HIS A 111 8.45 -0.74 -12.23
N LEU A 112 7.32 -0.69 -11.53
CA LEU A 112 6.13 -1.50 -11.84
C LEU A 112 5.28 -0.91 -12.98
N GLY A 113 5.68 0.22 -13.60
CA GLY A 113 4.96 0.88 -14.69
C GLY A 113 3.60 1.47 -14.26
N VAL A 114 3.50 1.89 -13.00
CA VAL A 114 2.31 2.59 -12.46
C VAL A 114 2.49 4.09 -12.63
N SER A 115 1.53 4.74 -13.30
CA SER A 115 1.56 6.20 -13.47
C SER A 115 1.54 6.93 -12.13
N PRO A 116 2.27 8.05 -11.97
CA PRO A 116 2.22 8.87 -10.76
C PRO A 116 0.80 9.27 -10.34
N ARG A 117 -0.13 9.43 -11.30
CA ARG A 117 -1.55 9.73 -11.01
C ARG A 117 -2.33 8.56 -10.39
N MET A 118 -1.79 7.36 -10.50
CA MET A 118 -2.38 6.13 -9.94
C MET A 118 -1.66 5.70 -8.65
N MET A 119 -0.67 6.47 -8.20
CA MET A 119 0.01 6.27 -6.92
C MET A 119 -0.61 7.23 -5.88
N HIS A 120 -1.17 6.65 -4.83
CA HIS A 120 -1.77 7.35 -3.69
C HIS A 120 -0.95 7.02 -2.46
N ALA A 121 -0.22 8.01 -1.96
CA ALA A 121 0.71 7.90 -0.83
C ALA A 121 0.71 9.20 -0.04
N VAL A 122 1.42 9.27 1.07
CA VAL A 122 1.50 10.47 1.92
C VAL A 122 2.67 11.34 1.49
N ASP A 123 2.42 12.62 1.21
CA ASP A 123 3.50 13.57 0.92
C ASP A 123 4.30 13.91 2.17
N ILE A 124 5.60 14.17 1.97
CA ILE A 124 6.55 14.58 3.01
C ILE A 124 7.31 15.82 2.55
N PHE A 125 7.58 16.72 3.46
CA PHE A 125 8.21 18.02 3.20
C PHE A 125 9.58 18.11 3.86
N PHE A 126 10.52 18.69 3.14
CA PHE A 126 11.90 18.91 3.57
C PHE A 126 12.28 20.38 3.42
N ASP A 127 13.22 20.83 4.24
CA ASP A 127 13.89 22.11 4.04
C ASP A 127 14.94 22.01 2.90
N ASP A 128 15.62 23.12 2.64
CA ASP A 128 16.64 23.22 1.58
C ASP A 128 17.85 22.31 1.85
N ASP A 129 18.14 22.00 3.12
CA ASP A 129 19.18 21.05 3.54
C ASP A 129 18.73 19.59 3.46
N GLY A 130 17.49 19.31 3.08
CA GLY A 130 16.91 17.97 3.03
C GLY A 130 16.53 17.39 4.38
N LYS A 131 16.38 18.23 5.42
CA LYS A 131 15.91 17.80 6.74
C LYS A 131 14.39 17.79 6.77
N TYR A 132 13.84 16.87 7.54
CA TYR A 132 12.40 16.72 7.73
C TYR A 132 11.77 18.01 8.31
N VAL A 133 10.72 18.48 7.65
CA VAL A 133 9.87 19.58 8.11
C VAL A 133 8.55 19.05 8.65
N ASP A 134 7.77 18.35 7.80
CA ASP A 134 6.47 17.78 8.15
C ASP A 134 6.03 16.79 7.07
N PHE A 135 4.89 16.15 7.27
CA PHE A 135 4.18 15.38 6.24
C PHE A 135 2.81 16.02 5.96
N ASP A 136 2.13 15.61 4.89
CA ASP A 136 0.76 16.09 4.63
C ASP A 136 -0.22 15.53 5.68
N ARG A 137 -0.40 16.32 6.75
CA ARG A 137 -1.33 16.02 7.86
C ARG A 137 -2.81 15.98 7.41
N LYS A 138 -3.13 16.47 6.20
CA LYS A 138 -4.48 16.43 5.63
C LYS A 138 -4.71 15.18 4.78
N SER A 139 -3.66 14.46 4.43
CA SER A 139 -3.78 13.22 3.68
C SER A 139 -4.73 12.25 4.37
N PRO A 140 -5.75 11.72 3.68
CA PRO A 140 -6.58 10.67 4.25
C PRO A 140 -5.76 9.43 4.61
N LEU A 141 -4.68 9.14 3.89
CA LEU A 141 -3.85 7.95 4.08
C LEU A 141 -3.03 7.97 5.38
N ALA A 142 -2.88 9.13 6.02
CA ALA A 142 -2.30 9.25 7.36
C ALA A 142 -3.35 9.04 8.49
N ARG A 143 -4.57 8.55 8.17
CA ARG A 143 -5.69 8.42 9.10
C ARG A 143 -6.40 7.07 8.91
N SER A 144 -7.14 6.64 9.94
CA SER A 144 -8.01 5.46 9.87
C SER A 144 -9.08 5.65 8.79
N GLY A 145 -9.40 4.57 8.05
CA GLY A 145 -10.34 4.61 6.93
C GLY A 145 -9.84 5.35 5.69
N GLY A 146 -8.60 5.83 5.70
CA GLY A 146 -8.05 6.66 4.61
C GLY A 146 -7.95 5.93 3.28
N LYS A 147 -7.61 4.64 3.28
CA LYS A 147 -7.56 3.83 2.06
C LYS A 147 -8.96 3.71 1.44
N GLU A 148 -10.01 3.52 2.24
CA GLU A 148 -11.41 3.51 1.76
C GLU A 148 -11.81 4.83 1.11
N ILE A 149 -11.45 5.97 1.72
CA ILE A 149 -11.72 7.31 1.16
C ILE A 149 -11.10 7.44 -0.23
N VAL A 150 -9.83 7.07 -0.39
CA VAL A 150 -9.12 7.13 -1.68
C VAL A 150 -9.78 6.22 -2.72
N VAL A 151 -10.10 4.98 -2.36
CA VAL A 151 -10.76 4.02 -3.26
C VAL A 151 -12.11 4.57 -3.75
N ARG A 152 -12.92 5.09 -2.84
CA ARG A 152 -14.22 5.66 -3.14
C ARG A 152 -14.11 6.88 -4.08
N ASP A 153 -13.13 7.75 -3.84
CA ASP A 153 -12.88 8.93 -4.67
C ASP A 153 -12.42 8.57 -6.09
N VAL A 154 -11.58 7.55 -6.23
CA VAL A 154 -11.17 7.02 -7.54
C VAL A 154 -12.37 6.39 -8.26
N ARG A 155 -13.15 5.57 -7.57
CA ARG A 155 -14.34 4.92 -8.14
C ARG A 155 -15.40 5.92 -8.62
N ALA A 156 -15.59 7.01 -7.90
CA ALA A 156 -16.56 8.05 -8.27
C ALA A 156 -16.25 8.69 -9.65
N ARG A 157 -14.98 8.65 -10.07
CA ARG A 157 -14.48 9.23 -11.34
C ARG A 157 -14.18 8.18 -12.41
N SER A 158 -14.37 6.91 -12.11
CA SER A 158 -13.96 5.78 -12.95
C SER A 158 -15.12 4.82 -13.19
N LYS A 159 -15.05 4.05 -14.29
CA LYS A 159 -16.05 3.02 -14.61
C LYS A 159 -15.45 1.63 -14.48
N GLY A 160 -16.28 0.67 -14.09
CA GLY A 160 -15.94 -0.75 -14.03
C GLY A 160 -15.90 -1.28 -12.60
N LYS A 161 -15.81 -2.60 -12.49
CA LYS A 161 -15.66 -3.27 -11.20
C LYS A 161 -14.27 -2.98 -10.62
N ALA A 162 -14.20 -2.97 -9.29
CA ALA A 162 -12.98 -2.70 -8.53
C ALA A 162 -12.62 -3.88 -7.65
N ALA A 163 -11.31 -4.17 -7.53
CA ALA A 163 -10.76 -5.08 -6.55
C ALA A 163 -9.70 -4.37 -5.72
N PHE A 164 -9.55 -4.76 -4.45
CA PHE A 164 -8.46 -4.31 -3.57
C PHE A 164 -7.70 -5.52 -3.03
N ILE A 165 -6.37 -5.43 -3.02
CA ILE A 165 -5.47 -6.46 -2.51
C ILE A 165 -4.60 -5.85 -1.41
N GLY A 166 -4.57 -6.46 -0.22
CA GLY A 166 -3.77 -6.00 0.90
C GLY A 166 -3.73 -6.97 2.06
N ASP A 167 -2.79 -6.76 3.00
CA ASP A 167 -2.52 -7.65 4.13
C ASP A 167 -3.06 -7.12 5.47
N GLY A 168 -3.32 -5.81 5.57
CA GLY A 168 -3.67 -5.12 6.82
C GLY A 168 -5.18 -4.92 7.04
N VAL A 169 -5.53 -4.58 8.27
CA VAL A 169 -6.92 -4.21 8.63
C VAL A 169 -7.36 -2.93 7.91
N THR A 170 -6.44 -1.99 7.69
CA THR A 170 -6.72 -0.76 6.93
C THR A 170 -7.08 -1.03 5.48
N ASP A 171 -6.62 -2.17 4.92
CA ASP A 171 -7.01 -2.64 3.59
C ASP A 171 -8.38 -3.29 3.64
N LEU A 172 -8.62 -4.13 4.65
CA LEU A 172 -9.92 -4.76 4.88
C LEU A 172 -11.05 -3.72 5.00
N ASP A 173 -10.76 -2.53 5.56
CA ASP A 173 -11.72 -1.42 5.66
C ASP A 173 -12.20 -0.93 4.29
N THR A 174 -11.46 -1.22 3.18
CA THR A 174 -11.90 -0.89 1.82
C THR A 174 -12.97 -1.80 1.27
N LYS A 175 -13.22 -2.95 1.90
CA LYS A 175 -14.17 -3.99 1.47
C LYS A 175 -15.56 -3.45 1.09
N PRO A 176 -16.19 -2.51 1.82
CA PRO A 176 -17.48 -1.95 1.42
C PRO A 176 -17.44 -1.11 0.14
N SER A 177 -16.26 -0.66 -0.26
CA SER A 177 -16.05 0.27 -1.37
C SER A 177 -15.50 -0.39 -2.63
N VAL A 178 -15.35 -1.73 -2.65
CA VAL A 178 -14.89 -2.52 -3.81
C VAL A 178 -15.82 -3.69 -4.10
N ASP A 179 -15.75 -4.24 -5.30
CA ASP A 179 -16.55 -5.42 -5.69
C ASP A 179 -15.89 -6.72 -5.23
N LEU A 180 -14.58 -6.70 -4.99
CA LEU A 180 -13.81 -7.80 -4.42
C LEU A 180 -12.70 -7.26 -3.52
N PHE A 181 -12.57 -7.82 -2.32
CA PHE A 181 -11.39 -7.69 -1.47
C PHE A 181 -10.64 -9.01 -1.44
N ILE A 182 -9.33 -8.98 -1.66
CA ILE A 182 -8.43 -10.13 -1.56
C ILE A 182 -7.45 -9.87 -0.43
N GLY A 183 -7.51 -10.66 0.64
CA GLY A 183 -6.50 -10.66 1.68
C GLY A 183 -5.21 -11.32 1.18
N PHE A 184 -4.08 -10.65 1.35
CA PHE A 184 -2.78 -11.19 0.97
C PHE A 184 -1.99 -11.63 2.21
N GLY A 185 -1.48 -12.86 2.19
CA GLY A 185 -0.72 -13.46 3.29
C GLY A 185 0.64 -14.00 2.86
N GLY A 186 1.19 -13.48 1.74
CA GLY A 186 2.48 -13.94 1.21
C GLY A 186 3.68 -13.41 2.01
N VAL A 187 3.55 -12.31 2.74
CA VAL A 187 4.57 -11.76 3.62
C VAL A 187 4.18 -12.00 5.07
N HIS A 188 3.03 -11.50 5.49
CA HIS A 188 2.48 -11.67 6.83
C HIS A 188 1.07 -12.24 6.79
N VAL A 189 0.80 -13.27 7.58
CA VAL A 189 -0.55 -13.81 7.77
C VAL A 189 -1.20 -13.12 8.98
N ARG A 190 -2.07 -12.14 8.73
CA ARG A 190 -2.80 -11.44 9.78
C ARG A 190 -4.15 -12.13 10.03
N PRO A 191 -4.41 -12.67 11.23
CA PRO A 191 -5.61 -13.48 11.51
C PRO A 191 -6.89 -12.75 11.13
N ARG A 192 -7.03 -11.48 11.53
CA ARG A 192 -8.23 -10.69 11.26
C ARG A 192 -8.51 -10.50 9.78
N VAL A 193 -7.48 -10.34 8.94
CA VAL A 193 -7.63 -10.25 7.49
C VAL A 193 -8.01 -11.60 6.92
N LYS A 194 -7.30 -12.67 7.31
CA LYS A 194 -7.57 -14.04 6.85
C LYS A 194 -9.00 -14.49 7.14
N GLU A 195 -9.53 -14.16 8.32
CA GLU A 195 -10.87 -14.56 8.75
C GLU A 195 -12.00 -13.77 8.06
N ASN A 196 -11.72 -12.52 7.65
CA ASN A 196 -12.75 -11.60 7.16
C ASN A 196 -12.66 -11.28 5.66
N ALA A 197 -11.56 -11.67 4.98
CA ALA A 197 -11.44 -11.53 3.55
C ALA A 197 -12.31 -12.56 2.82
N PRO A 198 -13.09 -12.17 1.80
CA PRO A 198 -13.85 -13.12 0.97
C PRO A 198 -12.93 -14.14 0.26
N ILE A 199 -11.74 -13.70 -0.10
CA ILE A 199 -10.68 -14.51 -0.68
C ILE A 199 -9.39 -14.18 0.06
N PHE A 200 -8.62 -15.21 0.40
CA PHE A 200 -7.30 -15.07 1.01
C PHE A 200 -6.29 -15.91 0.25
N VAL A 201 -5.19 -15.28 -0.18
CA VAL A 201 -4.15 -15.90 -1.00
C VAL A 201 -2.76 -15.57 -0.45
N THR A 202 -1.76 -16.37 -0.83
CA THR A 202 -0.38 -16.21 -0.35
C THR A 202 0.65 -15.99 -1.46
N ASP A 203 0.20 -15.89 -2.72
CA ASP A 203 1.04 -15.67 -3.88
C ASP A 203 0.33 -14.85 -4.97
N PHE A 204 1.12 -14.23 -5.84
CA PHE A 204 0.60 -13.36 -6.91
C PHE A 204 0.02 -14.11 -8.11
N ALA A 205 0.35 -15.40 -8.31
CA ALA A 205 -0.32 -16.21 -9.33
C ALA A 205 -1.80 -16.39 -8.97
N SER A 206 -2.06 -16.70 -7.70
CA SER A 206 -3.43 -16.80 -7.17
C SER A 206 -4.18 -15.46 -7.21
N VAL A 207 -3.52 -14.33 -6.95
CA VAL A 207 -4.13 -12.99 -7.13
C VAL A 207 -4.59 -12.79 -8.57
N VAL A 208 -3.74 -13.12 -9.56
CA VAL A 208 -4.05 -12.97 -10.99
C VAL A 208 -5.24 -13.85 -11.39
N GLU A 209 -5.30 -15.10 -10.93
CA GLU A 209 -6.42 -16.02 -11.20
C GLU A 209 -7.77 -15.46 -10.73
N GLN A 210 -7.81 -14.76 -9.61
CA GLN A 210 -9.04 -14.15 -9.10
C GLN A 210 -9.47 -12.93 -9.94
N LEU A 211 -8.52 -12.21 -10.52
CA LEU A 211 -8.77 -10.94 -11.21
C LEU A 211 -9.04 -11.10 -12.71
N LEU A 212 -8.56 -12.17 -13.32
CA LEU A 212 -8.77 -12.49 -14.74
C LEU A 212 -9.97 -13.43 -14.97
N ALA A 213 -10.61 -13.29 -16.16
CA ALA A 213 -11.75 -14.12 -16.55
C ALA A 213 -11.30 -15.45 -17.15
#